data_6af05e28a63b77f5be0a888df001961d
#
_entry.id   6af05e28a63b77f5be0a888df001961d
#
_cell.length_a   1.000
_cell.length_b   1.000
_cell.length_c   1.000
_cell.angle_alpha   90.00
_cell.angle_beta   90.00
_cell.angle_gamma   90.00
#
_symmetry.space_group_name_H-M   'P 1'
#
loop_
_entity.id
_entity.type
_entity.pdbx_description
1 polymer ?
#
loop_
_entity_poly.entity_id
_entity_poly.type
_entity_poly.pdbx_seq_one_letter_code
_entity_poly.pdbx_strand_id
1 'polypeptide(L)'
;PAEIRAFRTLGADLVGMSTVHEVIIARHMGIEVLGISLVTNMAAGVLDRVIHHEEVMEIGKRVESQFTQLLKALIPKVAAAE
;
A
#
# COMPACT_ATOMS: atom_id res chain seq x y z
N PRO A 1 -5.08 13.03 -11.64
CA PRO A 1 -3.77 13.29 -12.28
C PRO A 1 -3.07 14.53 -11.71
N ALA A 2 -3.79 15.60 -11.42
CA ALA A 2 -3.20 16.82 -10.85
C ALA A 2 -2.63 16.59 -9.45
N GLU A 3 -3.36 15.89 -8.59
CA GLU A 3 -2.88 15.51 -7.27
C GLU A 3 -1.64 14.61 -7.36
N ILE A 4 -1.63 13.66 -8.29
CA ILE A 4 -0.48 12.78 -8.50
C ILE A 4 0.77 13.60 -8.87
N ARG A 5 0.63 14.57 -9.76
CA ARG A 5 1.75 15.46 -10.11
C ARG A 5 2.22 16.29 -8.92
N ALA A 6 1.28 16.80 -8.13
CA ALA A 6 1.60 17.56 -6.92
C ALA A 6 2.36 16.70 -5.90
N PHE A 7 1.88 15.50 -5.62
CA PHE A 7 2.54 14.58 -4.69
C PHE A 7 3.94 14.19 -5.17
N ARG A 8 4.11 13.95 -6.48
CA ARG A 8 5.43 13.68 -7.04
C ARG A 8 6.39 14.87 -6.82
N THR A 9 5.91 16.09 -7.03
CA THR A 9 6.70 17.32 -6.79
C THR A 9 7.10 17.44 -5.33
N LEU A 10 6.24 17.01 -4.39
CA LEU A 10 6.52 16.99 -2.96
C LEU A 10 7.42 15.83 -2.54
N GLY A 11 7.80 14.94 -3.47
CA GLY A 11 8.71 13.83 -3.20
C GLY A 11 8.05 12.49 -2.89
N ALA A 12 6.77 12.32 -3.14
CA ALA A 12 6.08 11.03 -2.95
C ALA A 12 6.48 10.02 -4.03
N ASP A 13 6.76 8.79 -3.60
CA ASP A 13 7.06 7.67 -4.49
C ASP A 13 5.84 6.80 -4.78
N LEU A 14 4.93 6.70 -3.81
CA LEU A 14 3.72 5.89 -3.88
C LEU A 14 2.52 6.71 -3.40
N VAL A 15 1.34 6.36 -3.90
CA VAL A 15 0.07 6.94 -3.44
C VAL A 15 -0.94 5.84 -3.18
N GLY A 16 -1.88 6.10 -2.30
CA GLY A 16 -2.95 5.16 -1.95
C GLY A 16 -4.19 5.92 -1.48
N MET A 17 -5.28 5.17 -1.31
CA MET A 17 -6.56 5.72 -0.82
C MET A 17 -6.91 5.18 0.59
N SER A 18 -5.95 4.56 1.26
CA SER A 18 -6.12 3.97 2.58
C SER A 18 -4.83 4.18 3.39
N THR A 19 -4.68 3.45 4.48
CA THR A 19 -3.45 3.38 5.28
C THR A 19 -3.21 4.60 6.17
N VAL A 20 -3.17 5.81 5.64
CA VAL A 20 -2.77 7.02 6.38
C VAL A 20 -3.72 7.30 7.56
N HIS A 21 -5.02 7.28 7.33
CA HIS A 21 -6.02 7.55 8.38
C HIS A 21 -5.99 6.48 9.46
N GLU A 22 -5.87 5.23 9.07
CA GLU A 22 -5.78 4.09 9.97
C GLU A 22 -4.51 4.16 10.83
N VAL A 23 -3.39 4.54 10.23
CA VAL A 23 -2.11 4.71 10.93
C VAL A 23 -2.18 5.85 11.93
N ILE A 24 -2.76 6.99 11.55
CA ILE A 24 -2.91 8.15 12.45
C ILE A 24 -3.70 7.76 13.70
N ILE A 25 -4.85 7.10 13.51
CA ILE A 25 -5.71 6.69 14.62
C ILE A 25 -5.02 5.65 15.50
N ALA A 26 -4.43 4.63 14.89
CA ALA A 26 -3.72 3.57 15.63
C ALA A 26 -2.57 4.16 16.47
N ARG A 27 -1.78 5.05 15.89
CA ARG A 27 -0.69 5.72 16.61
C ARG A 27 -1.20 6.62 17.72
N HIS A 28 -2.30 7.31 17.54
CA HIS A 28 -2.95 8.10 18.59
C HIS A 28 -3.38 7.20 19.77
N MET A 29 -3.80 5.98 19.48
CA MET A 29 -4.17 5.00 20.52
C MET A 29 -2.96 4.26 21.13
N GLY A 30 -1.74 4.57 20.73
CA GLY A 30 -0.54 3.92 21.23
C GLY A 30 -0.24 2.56 20.59
N ILE A 31 -0.91 2.20 19.51
CA ILE A 31 -0.71 0.93 18.80
C ILE A 31 0.50 1.07 17.87
N GLU A 32 1.40 0.09 17.89
CA GLU A 32 2.47 0.00 16.92
C GLU A 32 1.92 -0.44 15.55
N VAL A 33 2.47 0.14 14.48
CA VAL A 33 1.95 -0.09 13.14
C VAL A 33 3.08 -0.45 12.18
N LEU A 34 2.87 -1.52 11.42
CA LEU A 34 3.65 -1.87 10.24
C LEU A 34 2.73 -1.80 9.04
N GLY A 35 3.06 -0.96 8.06
CA GLY A 35 2.33 -0.87 6.80
C GLY A 35 3.06 -1.61 5.68
N ILE A 36 2.33 -2.41 4.91
CA ILE A 36 2.84 -3.07 3.71
C ILE A 36 1.89 -2.72 2.57
N SER A 37 2.43 -2.07 1.54
CA SER A 37 1.65 -1.66 0.38
C SER A 37 2.05 -2.47 -0.85
N LEU A 38 1.04 -2.99 -1.54
CA LEU A 38 1.22 -3.62 -2.84
C LEU A 38 1.01 -2.57 -3.94
N VAL A 39 2.02 -2.35 -4.75
CA VAL A 39 1.90 -1.50 -5.94
C VAL A 39 1.26 -2.30 -7.06
N THR A 40 0.01 -2.00 -7.38
CA THR A 40 -0.79 -2.77 -8.34
C THR A 40 -0.79 -2.16 -9.73
N ASN A 41 -0.53 -0.87 -9.83
CA ASN A 41 -0.64 -0.10 -11.08
C ASN A 41 0.12 1.22 -10.96
N MET A 42 0.34 1.85 -12.09
CA MET A 42 0.81 3.24 -12.12
C MET A 42 -0.34 4.17 -11.71
N ALA A 43 -0.02 5.24 -11.00
CA ALA A 43 -1.03 6.18 -10.55
C ALA A 43 -1.70 6.92 -11.71
N ALA A 44 -2.86 7.52 -11.43
CA ALA A 44 -3.66 8.23 -12.43
C ALA A 44 -2.84 9.31 -13.17
N GLY A 45 -2.92 9.31 -14.50
CA GLY A 45 -2.23 10.28 -15.36
C GLY A 45 -0.74 10.01 -15.59
N VAL A 46 -0.18 8.92 -15.05
CA VAL A 46 1.20 8.50 -15.33
C VAL A 46 1.29 7.80 -16.68
N LEU A 47 0.36 6.89 -16.95
CA LEU A 47 0.22 6.24 -18.25
C LEU A 47 -0.92 6.91 -19.02
N ASP A 48 -0.82 6.92 -20.34
CA ASP A 48 -1.84 7.48 -21.24
C ASP A 48 -2.97 6.47 -21.47
N ARG A 49 -3.61 6.04 -20.37
CA ARG A 49 -4.78 5.15 -20.42
C ARG A 49 -5.58 5.24 -19.11
N VAL A 50 -6.83 4.82 -19.16
CA VAL A 50 -7.68 4.69 -17.98
C VAL A 50 -7.27 3.47 -17.18
N ILE A 51 -7.23 3.61 -15.86
CA ILE A 51 -6.95 2.53 -14.92
C ILE A 51 -8.29 1.93 -14.47
N HIS A 52 -8.40 0.61 -14.55
CA HIS A 52 -9.59 -0.13 -14.14
C HIS A 52 -9.35 -0.88 -12.84
N HIS A 53 -10.38 -0.94 -11.99
CA HIS A 53 -10.32 -1.64 -10.71
C HIS A 53 -10.01 -3.15 -10.88
N GLU A 54 -10.46 -3.74 -11.97
CA GLU A 54 -10.19 -5.14 -12.32
C GLU A 54 -8.70 -5.44 -12.43
N GLU A 55 -7.90 -4.50 -12.90
CA GLU A 55 -6.43 -4.63 -12.97
C GLU A 55 -5.82 -4.74 -11.57
N VAL A 56 -6.33 -3.95 -10.62
CA VAL A 56 -5.92 -4.00 -9.22
C VAL A 56 -6.20 -5.37 -8.63
N MET A 57 -7.40 -5.90 -8.87
CA MET A 57 -7.82 -7.22 -8.39
C MET A 57 -6.97 -8.34 -9.00
N GLU A 58 -6.64 -8.26 -10.27
CA GLU A 58 -5.81 -9.24 -10.97
C GLU A 58 -4.40 -9.30 -10.37
N ILE A 59 -3.76 -8.16 -10.15
CA ILE A 59 -2.44 -8.11 -9.53
C ILE A 59 -2.49 -8.64 -8.09
N GLY A 60 -3.53 -8.32 -7.33
CA GLY A 60 -3.74 -8.84 -5.99
C GLY A 60 -3.77 -10.38 -5.97
N LYS A 61 -4.50 -10.99 -6.90
CA LYS A 61 -4.55 -12.46 -7.03
C LYS A 61 -3.20 -13.06 -7.43
N ARG A 62 -2.48 -12.40 -8.34
CA ARG A 62 -1.19 -12.86 -8.83
C ARG A 62 -0.14 -12.95 -7.72
N VAL A 63 -0.15 -12.02 -6.76
CA VAL A 63 0.84 -11.96 -5.67
C VAL A 63 0.35 -12.57 -4.36
N GLU A 64 -0.87 -13.06 -4.31
CA GLU A 64 -1.51 -13.58 -3.08
C GLU A 64 -0.63 -14.62 -2.37
N SER A 65 -0.08 -15.57 -3.11
CA SER A 65 0.78 -16.61 -2.55
C SER A 65 2.05 -16.03 -1.90
N GLN A 66 2.72 -15.14 -2.60
CA GLN A 66 3.94 -14.48 -2.10
C GLN A 66 3.64 -13.62 -0.87
N PHE A 67 2.54 -12.88 -0.90
CA PHE A 67 2.13 -12.03 0.22
C PHE A 67 1.76 -12.86 1.45
N THR A 68 1.06 -13.98 1.25
CA THR A 68 0.73 -14.92 2.32
C THR A 68 1.99 -15.51 2.95
N GLN A 69 2.96 -15.91 2.15
CA GLN A 69 4.24 -16.41 2.65
C GLN A 69 5.01 -15.36 3.46
N LEU A 70 5.03 -14.11 2.97
CA LEU A 70 5.64 -12.99 3.69
C LEU A 70 5.00 -12.79 5.05
N LEU A 71 3.67 -12.76 5.13
CA LEU A 71 2.94 -12.57 6.38
C LEU A 71 3.19 -13.74 7.36
N LYS A 72 3.18 -14.97 6.87
CA LYS A 72 3.46 -16.14 7.71
C LYS A 72 4.87 -16.11 8.30
N ALA A 73 5.85 -15.60 7.59
CA ALA A 73 7.21 -15.44 8.08
C ALA A 73 7.37 -14.22 9.01
N LEU A 74 6.63 -13.15 8.77
CA LEU A 74 6.77 -11.88 9.47
C LEU A 74 6.06 -11.87 10.82
N ILE A 75 4.80 -12.34 10.87
CA ILE A 75 3.94 -12.23 12.07
C ILE A 75 4.60 -12.83 13.32
N PRO A 76 5.17 -14.04 13.30
CA PRO A 76 5.84 -14.58 14.49
C PRO A 76 7.04 -13.75 14.94
N LYS A 77 7.75 -13.11 14.00
CA LYS A 77 8.91 -12.28 14.32
C LYS A 77 8.49 -10.95 14.95
N VAL A 78 7.45 -10.35 14.46
CA VAL A 78 6.89 -9.12 15.04
C VAL A 78 6.34 -9.38 16.44
N ALA A 79 5.61 -10.48 16.63
CA ALA A 79 5.09 -10.88 17.93
C ALA A 79 6.20 -11.19 18.96
N ALA A 80 7.36 -11.69 18.52
CA ALA A 80 8.49 -12.00 19.38
C ALA A 80 9.39 -10.79 19.69
N ALA A 81 9.18 -9.66 19.04
CA ALA A 81 10.02 -8.44 19.17
C ALA A 81 9.64 -7.54 20.36
N GLU A 82 8.67 -7.94 21.18
CA GLU A 82 8.26 -7.19 22.39
C GLU A 82 9.28 -7.29 23.52
#